data_d3ee486b1c76f2e5b463df60360df401
#
_entry.id   d3ee486b1c76f2e5b463df60360df401
#
_cell.length_a   1.000
_cell.length_b   1.000
_cell.length_c   1.000
_cell.angle_alpha   90.00
_cell.angle_beta   90.00
_cell.angle_gamma   90.00
#
_symmetry.space_group_name_H-M   'P 1'
#
loop_
_entity.id
_entity.type
_entity.pdbx_description
1 polymer ?
#
loop_
_entity_poly.entity_id
_entity_poly.type
_entity_poly.pdbx_seq_one_letter_code
_entity_poly.pdbx_strand_id
1 'polypeptide(L)'
;LVEAHTTTLVFVNTRSMTETVVQKLRLAGLQGVEGHHGSMDKSIRLDVEQKLKNGHLRAVVSSSSLEMGIDIGSVDCVVQVGSPGSIATALQRIGRAGHQVGGVPRARFLPTSPHDLLELVALQTGILRGSMDMLKFPENALDVLAQYLIGLTIVKEWDIDDGYELVKSSWPYRNLPYDDYIEVLDLLGEERRIWIDWEENTIG
;
A
#
# COMPACT_ATOMS: atom_id res chain seq x y z
N LEU A 1 -15.63 20.19 10.37
CA LEU A 1 -15.34 18.78 10.75
C LEU A 1 -14.20 18.73 11.76
N VAL A 2 -13.01 19.22 11.44
CA VAL A 2 -11.83 19.13 12.33
C VAL A 2 -12.09 19.83 13.67
N GLU A 3 -12.71 20.99 13.68
CA GLU A 3 -13.01 21.75 14.91
C GLU A 3 -13.99 21.04 15.87
N ALA A 4 -14.83 20.16 15.32
CA ALA A 4 -15.81 19.39 16.10
C ALA A 4 -15.22 18.14 16.77
N HIS A 5 -13.92 17.86 16.57
CA HIS A 5 -13.24 16.67 17.08
C HIS A 5 -11.92 17.07 17.76
N THR A 6 -11.44 16.25 18.69
CA THR A 6 -10.16 16.49 19.37
C THR A 6 -8.99 16.21 18.42
N THR A 7 -9.04 15.06 17.75
CA THR A 7 -8.01 14.66 16.80
C THR A 7 -8.65 14.08 15.53
N THR A 8 -8.31 14.63 14.38
CA THR A 8 -8.81 14.19 13.08
C THR A 8 -7.66 13.70 12.21
N LEU A 9 -7.80 12.49 11.65
CA LEU A 9 -6.88 11.97 10.66
C LEU A 9 -7.49 12.17 9.26
N VAL A 10 -6.81 12.92 8.40
CA VAL A 10 -7.27 13.23 7.05
C VAL A 10 -6.43 12.44 6.04
N PHE A 11 -7.05 11.51 5.36
CA PHE A 11 -6.41 10.76 4.27
C PHE A 11 -6.65 11.44 2.92
N VAL A 12 -5.60 11.48 2.12
CA VAL A 12 -5.59 11.98 0.74
C VAL A 12 -4.88 10.95 -0.15
N ASN A 13 -5.05 11.06 -1.48
CA ASN A 13 -4.52 10.04 -2.38
C ASN A 13 -3.08 10.30 -2.86
N THR A 14 -2.54 11.51 -2.68
CA THR A 14 -1.19 11.86 -3.13
C THR A 14 -0.42 12.67 -2.10
N ARG A 15 0.92 12.63 -2.17
CA ARG A 15 1.82 13.44 -1.33
C ARG A 15 1.61 14.94 -1.55
N SER A 16 1.46 15.37 -2.81
CA SER A 16 1.18 16.75 -3.16
C SER A 16 -0.12 17.25 -2.54
N MET A 17 -1.14 16.40 -2.49
CA MET A 17 -2.42 16.71 -1.88
C MET A 17 -2.31 16.83 -0.35
N THR A 18 -1.39 16.06 0.28
CA THR A 18 -1.08 16.20 1.71
C THR A 18 -0.64 17.62 2.02
N GLU A 19 0.36 18.12 1.31
CA GLU A 19 0.89 19.48 1.50
C GLU A 19 -0.17 20.55 1.22
N THR A 20 -0.93 20.39 0.13
CA THR A 20 -1.99 21.34 -0.25
C THR A 20 -3.07 21.43 0.82
N VAL A 21 -3.54 20.30 1.36
CA VAL A 21 -4.59 20.27 2.38
C VAL A 21 -4.07 20.84 3.70
N VAL A 22 -2.85 20.51 4.12
CA VAL A 22 -2.21 21.11 5.30
C VAL A 22 -2.18 22.62 5.18
N GLN A 23 -1.69 23.15 4.05
CA GLN A 23 -1.60 24.57 3.81
C GLN A 23 -3.00 25.26 3.87
N LYS A 24 -4.00 24.67 3.22
CA LYS A 24 -5.38 25.19 3.22
C LYS A 24 -5.98 25.23 4.64
N LEU A 25 -5.76 24.17 5.43
CA LEU A 25 -6.26 24.12 6.80
C LEU A 25 -5.57 25.17 7.69
N ARG A 26 -4.26 25.37 7.54
CA ARG A 26 -3.50 26.42 8.26
C ARG A 26 -3.96 27.83 7.86
N LEU A 27 -4.18 28.08 6.56
CA LEU A 27 -4.70 29.35 6.05
C LEU A 27 -6.13 29.63 6.54
N ALA A 28 -6.93 28.60 6.78
CA ALA A 28 -8.24 28.70 7.40
C ALA A 28 -8.19 28.97 8.93
N GLY A 29 -6.99 29.16 9.50
CA GLY A 29 -6.79 29.47 10.91
C GLY A 29 -6.67 28.25 11.84
N LEU A 30 -6.67 27.03 11.30
CA LEU A 30 -6.56 25.83 12.11
C LEU A 30 -5.13 25.64 12.61
N GLN A 31 -4.95 25.60 13.93
CA GLN A 31 -3.66 25.31 14.58
C GLN A 31 -3.49 23.82 14.84
N GLY A 32 -2.24 23.35 15.01
CA GLY A 32 -1.95 21.93 15.32
C GLY A 32 -2.25 20.99 14.14
N VAL A 33 -1.97 21.44 12.91
CA VAL A 33 -2.11 20.65 11.68
C VAL A 33 -0.75 20.30 11.13
N GLU A 34 -0.48 19.00 10.92
CA GLU A 34 0.75 18.51 10.33
C GLU A 34 0.47 17.56 9.15
N GLY A 35 1.46 17.45 8.26
CA GLY A 35 1.45 16.48 7.16
C GLY A 35 2.26 15.24 7.52
N HIS A 36 1.91 14.09 6.90
CA HIS A 36 2.66 12.86 7.06
C HIS A 36 2.65 12.05 5.76
N HIS A 37 3.79 11.87 5.12
CA HIS A 37 3.94 11.04 3.91
C HIS A 37 5.35 10.47 3.77
N GLY A 38 5.48 9.40 2.96
CA GLY A 38 6.70 8.62 2.84
C GLY A 38 7.94 9.36 2.31
N SER A 39 7.78 10.53 1.67
CA SER A 39 8.91 11.35 1.18
C SER A 39 9.44 12.36 2.20
N MET A 40 8.81 12.46 3.37
CA MET A 40 9.33 13.30 4.45
C MET A 40 10.54 12.64 5.11
N ASP A 41 11.42 13.46 5.67
CA ASP A 41 12.51 12.95 6.51
C ASP A 41 11.98 12.06 7.65
N LYS A 42 12.72 11.00 7.97
CA LYS A 42 12.32 10.04 9.00
C LYS A 42 12.16 10.70 10.37
N SER A 43 13.01 11.66 10.71
CA SER A 43 12.96 12.37 11.98
C SER A 43 11.68 13.20 12.11
N ILE A 44 11.27 13.88 11.04
CA ILE A 44 10.05 14.68 10.99
C ILE A 44 8.82 13.77 11.11
N ARG A 45 8.81 12.63 10.42
CA ARG A 45 7.70 11.67 10.53
C ARG A 45 7.52 11.16 11.96
N LEU A 46 8.62 10.75 12.60
CA LEU A 46 8.59 10.28 14.00
C LEU A 46 8.11 11.37 14.96
N ASP A 47 8.48 12.62 14.77
CA ASP A 47 7.99 13.75 15.57
C ASP A 47 6.48 13.95 15.41
N VAL A 48 5.97 13.91 14.16
CA VAL A 48 4.52 14.00 13.90
C VAL A 48 3.76 12.83 14.54
N GLU A 49 4.27 11.60 14.41
CA GLU A 49 3.69 10.41 15.03
C GLU A 49 3.64 10.53 16.57
N GLN A 50 4.72 11.00 17.18
CA GLN A 50 4.79 11.21 18.62
C GLN A 50 3.84 12.32 19.10
N LYS A 51 3.75 13.43 18.38
CA LYS A 51 2.80 14.53 18.66
C LYS A 51 1.35 14.05 18.52
N LEU A 52 1.07 13.24 17.49
CA LEU A 52 -0.26 12.65 17.28
C LEU A 52 -0.62 11.72 18.44
N LYS A 53 0.27 10.81 18.81
CA LYS A 53 0.07 9.88 19.92
C LYS A 53 -0.18 10.57 21.25
N ASN A 54 0.49 11.70 21.48
CA ASN A 54 0.33 12.51 22.69
C ASN A 54 -0.88 13.44 22.66
N GLY A 55 -1.67 13.44 21.58
CA GLY A 55 -2.84 14.31 21.45
C GLY A 55 -2.52 15.79 21.24
N HIS A 56 -1.31 16.13 20.81
CA HIS A 56 -0.87 17.51 20.58
C HIS A 56 -1.30 18.07 19.23
N LEU A 57 -1.88 17.24 18.35
CA LEU A 57 -2.31 17.63 17.01
C LEU A 57 -3.83 17.58 16.87
N ARG A 58 -4.39 18.62 16.29
CA ARG A 58 -5.82 18.72 15.95
C ARG A 58 -6.14 17.94 14.67
N ALA A 59 -5.19 17.94 13.73
CA ALA A 59 -5.32 17.17 12.51
C ALA A 59 -3.95 16.73 11.98
N VAL A 60 -3.92 15.51 11.43
CA VAL A 60 -2.81 15.04 10.59
C VAL A 60 -3.36 14.69 9.22
N VAL A 61 -2.73 15.25 8.17
CA VAL A 61 -3.06 14.92 6.79
C VAL A 61 -2.04 13.90 6.29
N SER A 62 -2.49 12.75 5.84
CA SER A 62 -1.61 11.66 5.40
C SER A 62 -2.04 11.09 4.05
N SER A 63 -1.08 10.63 3.26
CA SER A 63 -1.38 9.82 2.07
C SER A 63 -1.70 8.37 2.45
N SER A 64 -0.69 7.49 2.48
CA SER A 64 -0.85 6.08 2.88
C SER A 64 -0.02 5.71 4.12
N SER A 65 0.86 6.61 4.56
CA SER A 65 1.89 6.31 5.55
C SER A 65 1.36 6.08 6.99
N LEU A 66 0.13 6.48 7.29
CA LEU A 66 -0.56 6.20 8.57
C LEU A 66 -1.71 5.19 8.41
N GLU A 67 -1.78 4.52 7.28
CA GLU A 67 -2.83 3.55 6.97
C GLU A 67 -2.67 2.24 7.76
N MET A 68 -1.43 1.81 8.00
CA MET A 68 -1.12 0.53 8.63
C MET A 68 -0.04 0.62 9.72
N GLY A 69 -0.15 -0.28 10.71
CA GLY A 69 0.97 -0.73 11.53
C GLY A 69 1.49 0.22 12.61
N ILE A 70 0.93 1.43 12.78
CA ILE A 70 1.42 2.40 13.76
C ILE A 70 0.37 2.60 14.86
N ASP A 71 0.82 2.56 16.11
CA ASP A 71 0.03 3.02 17.26
C ASP A 71 0.06 4.56 17.31
N ILE A 72 -0.99 5.16 16.74
CA ILE A 72 -1.12 6.62 16.61
C ILE A 72 -1.96 7.25 17.73
N GLY A 73 -2.31 6.47 18.76
CA GLY A 73 -3.13 6.95 19.84
C GLY A 73 -4.62 7.14 19.48
N SER A 74 -5.30 8.00 20.19
CA SER A 74 -6.74 8.21 20.03
C SER A 74 -7.05 9.17 18.88
N VAL A 75 -7.70 8.64 17.84
CA VAL A 75 -8.24 9.40 16.71
C VAL A 75 -9.77 9.36 16.78
N ASP A 76 -10.41 10.51 16.82
CA ASP A 76 -11.87 10.62 16.99
C ASP A 76 -12.61 10.50 15.66
N CYS A 77 -12.00 11.00 14.60
CA CYS A 77 -12.61 11.03 13.27
C CYS A 77 -11.58 10.82 12.18
N VAL A 78 -11.95 10.02 11.19
CA VAL A 78 -11.22 9.91 9.92
C VAL A 78 -11.95 10.69 8.85
N VAL A 79 -11.22 11.47 8.07
CA VAL A 79 -11.72 12.15 6.87
C VAL A 79 -10.95 11.61 5.66
N GLN A 80 -11.66 11.12 4.68
CA GLN A 80 -11.09 10.70 3.41
C GLN A 80 -11.45 11.71 2.33
N VAL A 81 -10.47 12.31 1.69
CA VAL A 81 -10.63 13.24 0.56
C VAL A 81 -10.36 12.49 -0.74
N GLY A 82 -11.36 12.44 -1.62
CA GLY A 82 -11.36 11.58 -2.81
C GLY A 82 -11.72 10.14 -2.50
N SER A 83 -11.80 9.31 -3.52
CA SER A 83 -12.03 7.87 -3.36
C SER A 83 -10.75 7.15 -2.90
N PRO A 84 -10.82 6.22 -1.93
CA PRO A 84 -9.68 5.38 -1.55
C PRO A 84 -9.38 4.27 -2.57
N GLY A 85 -10.23 4.07 -3.58
CA GLY A 85 -10.08 3.10 -4.65
C GLY A 85 -10.47 1.66 -4.30
N SER A 86 -10.57 1.30 -3.03
CA SER A 86 -10.95 -0.05 -2.60
C SER A 86 -11.69 -0.07 -1.26
N ILE A 87 -12.52 -1.09 -1.04
CA ILE A 87 -13.23 -1.33 0.23
C ILE A 87 -12.19 -1.64 1.33
N ALA A 88 -11.19 -2.44 1.03
CA ALA A 88 -10.15 -2.81 1.97
C ALA A 88 -9.41 -1.58 2.50
N THR A 89 -8.96 -0.68 1.61
CA THR A 89 -8.30 0.59 1.98
C THR A 89 -9.25 1.47 2.80
N ALA A 90 -10.52 1.56 2.40
CA ALA A 90 -11.51 2.34 3.17
C ALA A 90 -11.65 1.82 4.60
N LEU A 91 -11.81 0.52 4.79
CA LEU A 91 -11.95 -0.11 6.10
C LEU A 91 -10.69 0.03 6.95
N GLN A 92 -9.50 -0.10 6.37
CA GLN A 92 -8.22 0.12 7.07
C GLN A 92 -8.11 1.56 7.58
N ARG A 93 -8.49 2.55 6.75
CA ARG A 93 -8.49 3.98 7.12
C ARG A 93 -9.55 4.28 8.18
N ILE A 94 -10.78 3.80 8.00
CA ILE A 94 -11.87 3.93 8.99
C ILE A 94 -11.44 3.35 10.34
N GLY A 95 -10.77 2.18 10.32
CA GLY A 95 -10.25 1.50 11.51
C GLY A 95 -9.19 2.28 12.29
N ARG A 96 -8.67 3.40 11.76
CA ARG A 96 -7.81 4.31 12.53
C ARG A 96 -8.58 5.15 13.53
N ALA A 97 -9.90 5.32 13.37
CA ALA A 97 -10.75 5.98 14.35
C ALA A 97 -11.31 4.96 15.36
N GLY A 98 -11.57 5.41 16.58
CA GLY A 98 -12.32 4.63 17.55
C GLY A 98 -11.55 3.49 18.22
N HIS A 99 -10.23 3.58 18.36
CA HIS A 99 -9.39 2.57 19.04
C HIS A 99 -9.73 2.33 20.53
N GLN A 100 -10.74 3.02 21.08
CA GLN A 100 -11.21 2.74 22.43
C GLN A 100 -12.11 1.50 22.43
N VAL A 101 -11.98 0.68 23.46
CA VAL A 101 -12.83 -0.51 23.65
C VAL A 101 -14.31 -0.09 23.66
N GLY A 102 -15.08 -0.60 22.69
CA GLY A 102 -16.50 -0.22 22.50
C GLY A 102 -16.72 1.06 21.69
N GLY A 103 -15.69 1.71 21.20
CA GLY A 103 -15.79 2.88 20.33
C GLY A 103 -16.35 2.55 18.95
N VAL A 104 -17.25 3.38 18.43
CA VAL A 104 -17.74 3.26 17.05
C VAL A 104 -16.87 4.16 16.15
N PRO A 105 -16.16 3.58 15.16
CA PRO A 105 -15.34 4.34 14.22
C PRO A 105 -16.19 5.38 13.48
N ARG A 106 -15.71 6.62 13.43
CA ARG A 106 -16.37 7.70 12.70
C ARG A 106 -15.52 8.10 11.50
N ALA A 107 -16.08 8.01 10.32
CA ALA A 107 -15.43 8.45 9.09
C ALA A 107 -16.34 9.35 8.26
N ARG A 108 -15.72 10.23 7.48
CA ARG A 108 -16.38 11.10 6.50
C ARG A 108 -15.62 11.02 5.19
N PHE A 109 -16.34 10.80 4.10
CA PHE A 109 -15.78 10.75 2.76
C PHE A 109 -16.19 11.99 2.00
N LEU A 110 -15.22 12.71 1.44
CA LEU A 110 -15.41 13.96 0.70
C LEU A 110 -15.04 13.74 -0.76
N PRO A 111 -16.03 13.60 -1.67
CA PRO A 111 -15.74 13.49 -3.08
C PRO A 111 -15.11 14.78 -3.61
N THR A 112 -14.13 14.66 -4.50
CA THR A 112 -13.48 15.79 -5.17
C THR A 112 -13.93 15.95 -6.62
N SER A 113 -14.63 14.95 -7.15
CA SER A 113 -15.18 14.92 -8.51
C SER A 113 -16.49 14.12 -8.56
N PRO A 114 -17.30 14.27 -9.64
CA PRO A 114 -18.46 13.41 -9.86
C PRO A 114 -18.12 11.91 -9.93
N HIS A 115 -16.94 11.55 -10.45
CA HIS A 115 -16.45 10.18 -10.48
C HIS A 115 -16.20 9.65 -9.08
N ASP A 116 -15.50 10.42 -8.23
CA ASP A 116 -15.32 10.05 -6.82
C ASP A 116 -16.64 9.80 -6.10
N LEU A 117 -17.66 10.62 -6.39
CA LEU A 117 -18.97 10.46 -5.77
C LEU A 117 -19.59 9.09 -6.11
N LEU A 118 -19.52 8.67 -7.38
CA LEU A 118 -20.04 7.37 -7.80
C LEU A 118 -19.25 6.21 -7.15
N GLU A 119 -17.93 6.32 -7.11
CA GLU A 119 -17.09 5.32 -6.44
C GLU A 119 -17.40 5.23 -4.94
N LEU A 120 -17.56 6.37 -4.26
CA LEU A 120 -17.87 6.40 -2.83
C LEU A 120 -19.26 5.83 -2.52
N VAL A 121 -20.26 6.02 -3.38
CA VAL A 121 -21.58 5.38 -3.24
C VAL A 121 -21.47 3.86 -3.41
N ALA A 122 -20.72 3.40 -4.42
CA ALA A 122 -20.49 1.98 -4.65
C ALA A 122 -19.75 1.35 -3.46
N LEU A 123 -18.70 2.02 -2.95
CA LEU A 123 -17.92 1.61 -1.80
C LEU A 123 -18.78 1.52 -0.53
N GLN A 124 -19.59 2.54 -0.23
CA GLN A 124 -20.52 2.52 0.89
C GLN A 124 -21.49 1.34 0.80
N THR A 125 -22.03 1.10 -0.40
CA THR A 125 -22.94 -0.01 -0.65
C THR A 125 -22.25 -1.35 -0.41
N GLY A 126 -21.00 -1.50 -0.89
CA GLY A 126 -20.18 -2.69 -0.66
C GLY A 126 -19.92 -2.95 0.83
N ILE A 127 -19.52 -1.92 1.56
CA ILE A 127 -19.29 -2.02 3.03
C ILE A 127 -20.55 -2.47 3.75
N LEU A 128 -21.70 -1.84 3.46
CA LEU A 128 -22.98 -2.18 4.10
C LEU A 128 -23.44 -3.60 3.79
N ARG A 129 -23.05 -4.16 2.65
CA ARG A 129 -23.33 -5.56 2.26
C ARG A 129 -22.30 -6.55 2.80
N GLY A 130 -21.27 -6.10 3.49
CA GLY A 130 -20.17 -6.96 3.94
C GLY A 130 -19.28 -7.49 2.81
N SER A 131 -19.30 -6.83 1.65
CA SER A 131 -18.44 -7.19 0.52
C SER A 131 -17.00 -6.82 0.84
N MET A 132 -16.05 -7.62 0.31
CA MET A 132 -14.61 -7.34 0.34
C MET A 132 -14.06 -7.42 -1.08
N ASP A 133 -13.04 -6.64 -1.36
CA ASP A 133 -12.32 -6.74 -2.62
C ASP A 133 -11.66 -8.12 -2.72
N MET A 134 -11.77 -8.76 -3.88
CA MET A 134 -11.06 -10.00 -4.14
C MET A 134 -9.57 -9.71 -4.31
N LEU A 135 -8.74 -10.35 -3.51
CA LEU A 135 -7.29 -10.34 -3.72
C LEU A 135 -6.97 -11.16 -4.97
N LYS A 136 -6.44 -10.48 -5.98
CA LYS A 136 -5.88 -11.13 -7.16
C LYS A 136 -4.36 -11.16 -6.98
N PHE A 137 -3.83 -12.35 -6.82
CA PHE A 137 -2.38 -12.54 -6.85
C PHE A 137 -1.94 -12.68 -8.31
N PRO A 138 -0.91 -11.94 -8.76
CA PRO A 138 -0.30 -12.21 -10.05
C PRO A 138 0.20 -13.65 -10.08
N GLU A 139 -0.15 -14.39 -11.13
CA GLU A 139 0.36 -15.73 -11.38
C GLU A 139 1.27 -15.68 -12.61
N ASN A 140 2.36 -16.44 -12.58
CA ASN A 140 3.34 -16.57 -13.65
C ASN A 140 3.85 -15.22 -14.21
N ALA A 141 4.13 -14.25 -13.34
CA ALA A 141 4.69 -12.94 -13.72
C ALA A 141 6.14 -13.14 -14.19
N LEU A 142 6.38 -13.17 -15.52
CA LEU A 142 7.66 -13.54 -16.11
C LEU A 142 8.78 -12.52 -15.86
N ASP A 143 8.46 -11.26 -15.68
CA ASP A 143 9.39 -10.20 -15.28
C ASP A 143 9.93 -10.40 -13.85
N VAL A 144 9.06 -10.82 -12.93
CA VAL A 144 9.44 -11.18 -11.56
C VAL A 144 10.23 -12.49 -11.56
N LEU A 145 9.85 -13.47 -12.40
CA LEU A 145 10.59 -14.70 -12.58
C LEU A 145 12.03 -14.42 -13.05
N ALA A 146 12.18 -13.58 -14.08
CA ALA A 146 13.48 -13.20 -14.59
C ALA A 146 14.38 -12.59 -13.50
N GLN A 147 13.85 -11.67 -12.71
CA GLN A 147 14.58 -11.08 -11.58
C GLN A 147 14.96 -12.13 -10.53
N TYR A 148 14.07 -13.07 -10.23
CA TYR A 148 14.33 -14.13 -9.27
C TYR A 148 15.43 -15.08 -9.75
N LEU A 149 15.41 -15.48 -11.02
CA LEU A 149 16.43 -16.36 -11.62
C LEU A 149 17.82 -15.73 -11.60
N ILE A 150 17.94 -14.44 -11.94
CA ILE A 150 19.22 -13.71 -11.76
C ILE A 150 19.67 -13.79 -10.30
N GLY A 151 18.78 -13.60 -9.34
CA GLY A 151 19.12 -13.69 -7.92
C GLY A 151 19.58 -15.09 -7.49
N LEU A 152 18.99 -16.15 -8.04
CA LEU A 152 19.38 -17.54 -7.78
C LEU A 152 20.80 -17.84 -8.25
N THR A 153 21.14 -17.39 -9.46
CA THR A 153 22.44 -17.66 -10.06
C THR A 153 23.59 -16.90 -9.40
N ILE A 154 23.32 -15.77 -8.74
CA ILE A 154 24.34 -15.04 -7.93
C ILE A 154 24.82 -15.90 -6.74
N VAL A 155 23.94 -16.76 -6.20
CA VAL A 155 24.26 -17.54 -4.99
C VAL A 155 25.06 -18.78 -5.29
N LYS A 156 24.70 -19.51 -6.34
CA LYS A 156 25.36 -20.74 -6.81
C LYS A 156 24.87 -21.11 -8.21
N GLU A 157 25.56 -22.01 -8.83
CA GLU A 157 25.08 -22.74 -10.03
C GLU A 157 23.88 -23.62 -9.68
N TRP A 158 22.93 -23.70 -10.59
CA TRP A 158 21.73 -24.50 -10.46
C TRP A 158 21.57 -25.42 -11.66
N ASP A 159 21.13 -26.65 -11.40
CA ASP A 159 20.51 -27.47 -12.43
C ASP A 159 19.20 -26.79 -12.89
N ILE A 160 18.93 -26.81 -14.21
CA ILE A 160 17.77 -26.11 -14.80
C ILE A 160 16.47 -26.70 -14.26
N ASP A 161 16.36 -28.02 -14.17
CA ASP A 161 15.15 -28.68 -13.70
C ASP A 161 14.94 -28.49 -12.20
N ASP A 162 16.00 -28.55 -11.39
CA ASP A 162 15.93 -28.24 -9.95
C ASP A 162 15.52 -26.79 -9.73
N GLY A 163 16.03 -25.85 -10.55
CA GLY A 163 15.63 -24.44 -10.54
C GLY A 163 14.15 -24.26 -10.86
N TYR A 164 13.65 -24.98 -11.85
CA TYR A 164 12.23 -24.99 -12.20
C TYR A 164 11.34 -25.49 -11.06
N GLU A 165 11.68 -26.64 -10.47
CA GLU A 165 10.90 -27.19 -9.35
C GLU A 165 10.94 -26.27 -8.12
N LEU A 166 12.08 -25.60 -7.87
CA LEU A 166 12.15 -24.60 -6.82
C LEU A 166 11.18 -23.42 -7.08
N VAL A 167 11.16 -22.90 -8.30
CA VAL A 167 10.24 -21.82 -8.70
C VAL A 167 8.79 -22.25 -8.52
N LYS A 168 8.43 -23.44 -8.98
CA LYS A 168 7.06 -24.01 -8.87
C LYS A 168 6.63 -24.30 -7.43
N SER A 169 7.56 -24.46 -6.52
CA SER A 169 7.24 -24.64 -5.09
C SER A 169 6.56 -23.41 -4.50
N SER A 170 6.71 -22.24 -5.13
CA SER A 170 6.03 -21.02 -4.73
C SER A 170 4.62 -20.93 -5.30
N TRP A 171 3.68 -20.41 -4.49
CA TRP A 171 2.27 -20.34 -4.90
C TRP A 171 2.03 -19.58 -6.22
N PRO A 172 2.69 -18.41 -6.50
CA PRO A 172 2.47 -17.70 -7.75
C PRO A 172 2.87 -18.48 -9.01
N TYR A 173 3.84 -19.38 -8.91
CA TYR A 173 4.39 -20.13 -10.04
C TYR A 173 4.01 -21.61 -10.04
N ARG A 174 3.12 -22.06 -9.18
CA ARG A 174 2.69 -23.48 -9.11
C ARG A 174 2.18 -24.06 -10.43
N ASN A 175 1.67 -23.20 -11.30
CA ASN A 175 1.13 -23.54 -12.62
C ASN A 175 2.02 -22.98 -13.76
N LEU A 176 3.29 -22.64 -13.49
CA LEU A 176 4.19 -22.13 -14.51
C LEU A 176 4.45 -23.22 -15.56
N PRO A 177 4.17 -22.97 -16.85
CA PRO A 177 4.59 -23.88 -17.92
C PRO A 177 6.12 -23.97 -17.99
N TYR A 178 6.64 -25.17 -18.29
CA TYR A 178 8.08 -25.35 -18.46
C TYR A 178 8.62 -24.53 -19.64
N ASP A 179 7.86 -24.43 -20.73
CA ASP A 179 8.23 -23.67 -21.91
C ASP A 179 8.42 -22.18 -21.57
N ASP A 180 7.51 -21.57 -20.79
CA ASP A 180 7.64 -20.19 -20.35
C ASP A 180 8.90 -19.97 -19.47
N TYR A 181 9.24 -20.96 -18.65
CA TYR A 181 10.44 -20.92 -17.83
C TYR A 181 11.71 -20.93 -18.71
N ILE A 182 11.75 -21.80 -19.71
CA ILE A 182 12.86 -21.90 -20.67
C ILE A 182 12.99 -20.63 -21.51
N GLU A 183 11.87 -20.06 -21.98
CA GLU A 183 11.88 -18.80 -22.72
C GLU A 183 12.48 -17.64 -21.89
N VAL A 184 12.20 -17.61 -20.58
CA VAL A 184 12.80 -16.61 -19.69
C VAL A 184 14.29 -16.86 -19.51
N LEU A 185 14.75 -18.10 -19.40
CA LEU A 185 16.17 -18.43 -19.35
C LEU A 185 16.88 -18.00 -20.63
N ASP A 186 16.33 -18.35 -21.81
CA ASP A 186 16.88 -17.97 -23.09
C ASP A 186 17.05 -16.44 -23.20
N LEU A 187 16.00 -15.69 -22.85
CA LEU A 187 16.06 -14.23 -22.84
C LEU A 187 17.19 -13.71 -21.93
N LEU A 188 17.31 -14.27 -20.74
CA LEU A 188 18.35 -13.87 -19.78
C LEU A 188 19.76 -14.22 -20.26
N GLY A 189 19.92 -15.34 -20.95
CA GLY A 189 21.16 -15.76 -21.59
C GLY A 189 21.56 -14.83 -22.75
N GLU A 190 20.61 -14.49 -23.63
CA GLU A 190 20.80 -13.53 -24.74
C GLU A 190 21.20 -12.15 -24.23
N GLU A 191 20.55 -11.67 -23.17
CA GLU A 191 20.84 -10.40 -22.48
C GLU A 191 22.14 -10.47 -21.64
N ARG A 192 22.81 -11.61 -21.56
CA ARG A 192 24.03 -11.85 -20.78
C ARG A 192 23.87 -11.52 -19.30
N ARG A 193 22.67 -11.79 -18.76
CA ARG A 193 22.36 -11.63 -17.33
C ARG A 193 22.71 -12.84 -16.52
N ILE A 194 22.64 -14.02 -17.15
CA ILE A 194 23.06 -15.33 -16.63
C ILE A 194 23.86 -16.03 -17.73
N TRP A 195 24.63 -17.06 -17.38
CA TRP A 195 25.17 -18.02 -18.34
C TRP A 195 24.36 -19.31 -18.26
N ILE A 196 24.25 -20.02 -19.38
CA ILE A 196 23.52 -21.28 -19.51
C ILE A 196 24.41 -22.29 -20.22
N ASP A 197 24.51 -23.44 -19.63
CA ASP A 197 25.10 -24.62 -20.27
C ASP A 197 24.01 -25.66 -20.52
N TRP A 198 23.56 -25.73 -21.78
CA TRP A 198 22.49 -26.63 -22.18
C TRP A 198 22.96 -28.11 -22.26
N GLU A 199 24.28 -28.38 -22.40
CA GLU A 199 24.81 -29.73 -22.43
C GLU A 199 24.87 -30.33 -21.03
N GLU A 200 25.31 -29.54 -20.05
CA GLU A 200 25.37 -29.93 -18.64
C GLU A 200 24.05 -29.60 -17.86
N ASN A 201 23.05 -29.03 -18.53
CA ASN A 201 21.75 -28.64 -17.95
C ASN A 201 21.89 -27.69 -16.76
N THR A 202 22.76 -26.67 -16.82
CA THR A 202 23.07 -25.79 -15.71
C THR A 202 22.99 -24.31 -16.06
N ILE A 203 22.70 -23.48 -15.03
CA ILE A 203 22.66 -22.00 -15.07
C ILE A 203 23.46 -21.39 -13.92
N GLY A 204 24.12 -20.22 -14.21
CA GLY A 204 24.90 -19.50 -13.22
C GLY A 204 25.15 -18.02 -13.54
#